data_5b669dae11b7db12c195bb7e67a0824d
#
_entry.id   5b669dae11b7db12c195bb7e67a0824d
#
_cell.length_a   1.000
_cell.length_b   1.000
_cell.length_c   1.000
_cell.angle_alpha   90.00
_cell.angle_beta   90.00
_cell.angle_gamma   90.00
#
_symmetry.space_group_name_H-M   'P 1'
#
loop_
_entity.id
_entity.type
_entity.pdbx_description
1 polymer ?
#
loop_
_entity_poly.entity_id
_entity_poly.type
_entity_poly.pdbx_seq_one_letter_code
_entity_poly.pdbx_strand_id
1 'polypeptide(L)'
;MAKLKNGALYIRVSTADQTELSPDAQQRLLLDYAKKNGIIISKDFIFVESVSGRHADKRPKFQEMIGIAKQDSHPIDVILVWKYSRFARNQEESIVYKSLLKKSGVDVISISEPLIDGPFGTLIERIIEWMDEYYSIR
;
A
#
# COMPACT_ATOMS: atom_id res chain seq x y z
N MET A 1 20.09 12.43 10.80
CA MET A 1 20.10 11.11 10.14
C MET A 1 18.71 10.60 9.96
N ALA A 2 18.38 10.19 8.74
CA ALA A 2 17.07 9.61 8.49
C ALA A 2 16.98 8.24 9.17
N LYS A 3 15.91 8.06 9.93
CA LYS A 3 15.66 6.78 10.58
C LYS A 3 15.23 5.75 9.55
N LEU A 4 15.85 4.59 9.56
CA LEU A 4 15.47 3.51 8.67
C LEU A 4 14.09 2.98 9.04
N LYS A 5 13.29 2.68 8.02
CA LYS A 5 11.94 2.12 8.20
C LYS A 5 11.88 0.71 7.64
N ASN A 6 11.05 -0.11 8.26
CA ASN A 6 10.77 -1.44 7.76
C ASN A 6 9.58 -1.37 6.83
N GLY A 7 9.72 -1.90 5.63
CA GLY A 7 8.69 -1.84 4.62
C GLY A 7 8.24 -3.20 4.12
N ALA A 8 7.08 -3.22 3.51
CA ALA A 8 6.53 -4.35 2.80
C ALA A 8 6.19 -3.94 1.39
N LEU A 9 6.27 -4.88 0.46
CA LEU A 9 5.85 -4.67 -0.91
C LEU A 9 4.56 -5.43 -1.16
N TYR A 10 3.59 -4.77 -1.77
CA TYR A 10 2.40 -5.45 -2.25
C TYR A 10 2.32 -5.28 -3.75
N ILE A 11 2.41 -6.39 -4.46
CA ILE A 11 2.42 -6.45 -5.91
C ILE A 11 1.21 -7.23 -6.35
N ARG A 12 0.31 -6.58 -7.09
CA ARG A 12 -0.88 -7.22 -7.60
C ARG A 12 -0.96 -7.04 -9.10
N VAL A 13 -1.21 -8.14 -9.80
CA VAL A 13 -1.41 -8.11 -11.25
C VAL A 13 -2.71 -8.81 -11.58
N SER A 14 -3.37 -8.31 -12.63
CA SER A 14 -4.56 -8.93 -13.18
C SER A 14 -4.17 -9.73 -14.41
N THR A 15 -4.65 -10.97 -14.50
CA THR A 15 -4.38 -11.80 -15.66
C THR A 15 -5.05 -11.25 -16.92
N ALA A 16 -6.03 -10.36 -16.76
CA ALA A 16 -6.73 -9.75 -17.89
C ALA A 16 -6.05 -8.51 -18.44
N ASP A 17 -5.16 -7.89 -17.69
CA ASP A 17 -4.49 -6.64 -18.07
C ASP A 17 -3.09 -6.92 -18.59
N GLN A 18 -2.94 -6.93 -19.90
CA GLN A 18 -1.66 -7.19 -20.55
C GLN A 18 -0.79 -5.94 -20.70
N THR A 19 -1.33 -4.77 -20.39
CA THR A 19 -0.57 -3.52 -20.48
C THR A 19 0.14 -3.18 -19.18
N GLU A 20 -0.14 -3.93 -18.14
CA GLU A 20 0.41 -3.69 -16.81
C GLU A 20 1.85 -4.20 -16.73
N LEU A 21 2.63 -3.54 -15.86
CA LEU A 21 3.97 -4.01 -15.55
C LEU A 21 3.91 -5.41 -14.92
N SER A 22 4.86 -6.27 -15.32
CA SER A 22 4.96 -7.60 -14.74
C SER A 22 5.28 -7.52 -13.24
N PRO A 23 5.00 -8.60 -12.49
CA PRO A 23 5.37 -8.62 -11.07
C PRO A 23 6.86 -8.35 -10.85
N ASP A 24 7.73 -8.90 -11.68
CA ASP A 24 9.18 -8.70 -11.55
C ASP A 24 9.55 -7.24 -11.77
N ALA A 25 8.92 -6.57 -12.74
CA ALA A 25 9.17 -5.16 -12.99
C ALA A 25 8.69 -4.30 -11.84
N GLN A 26 7.51 -4.58 -11.32
CA GLN A 26 6.98 -3.86 -10.15
C GLN A 26 7.91 -4.04 -8.95
N GLN A 27 8.33 -5.27 -8.69
CA GLN A 27 9.22 -5.55 -7.57
C GLN A 27 10.53 -4.78 -7.67
N ARG A 28 11.12 -4.76 -8.86
CA ARG A 28 12.38 -4.06 -9.09
C ARG A 28 12.25 -2.56 -8.81
N LEU A 29 11.18 -1.94 -9.32
CA LEU A 29 10.94 -0.52 -9.10
C LEU A 29 10.68 -0.20 -7.64
N LEU A 30 9.93 -1.05 -6.95
CA LEU A 30 9.62 -0.86 -5.54
C LEU A 30 10.86 -1.02 -4.68
N LEU A 31 11.70 -2.01 -4.97
CA LEU A 31 12.95 -2.20 -4.23
C LEU A 31 13.92 -1.05 -4.44
N ASP A 32 13.99 -0.52 -5.67
CA ASP A 32 14.82 0.64 -5.97
C ASP A 32 14.36 1.86 -5.18
N TYR A 33 13.05 2.10 -5.17
CA TYR A 33 12.48 3.19 -4.38
C TYR A 33 12.80 3.04 -2.89
N ALA A 34 12.65 1.83 -2.37
CA ALA A 34 12.92 1.55 -0.97
C ALA A 34 14.38 1.86 -0.63
N LYS A 35 15.30 1.41 -1.48
CA LYS A 35 16.73 1.64 -1.29
C LYS A 35 17.05 3.14 -1.26
N LYS A 36 16.44 3.91 -2.15
CA LYS A 36 16.69 5.35 -2.24
C LYS A 36 16.09 6.13 -1.07
N ASN A 37 15.10 5.56 -0.39
CA ASN A 37 14.38 6.25 0.67
C ASN A 37 14.59 5.66 2.06
N GLY A 38 15.62 4.84 2.23
CA GLY A 38 15.96 4.31 3.55
C GLY A 38 14.94 3.32 4.10
N ILE A 39 14.30 2.56 3.23
CA ILE A 39 13.31 1.56 3.61
C ILE A 39 13.92 0.17 3.43
N ILE A 40 13.89 -0.62 4.49
CA ILE A 40 14.41 -1.99 4.49
C ILE A 40 13.26 -2.94 4.17
N ILE A 41 13.42 -3.76 3.13
CA ILE A 41 12.42 -4.74 2.73
C ILE A 41 12.95 -6.14 3.02
N SER A 42 12.28 -6.84 3.95
CA SER A 42 12.56 -8.24 4.20
C SER A 42 11.96 -9.10 3.11
N LYS A 43 12.61 -10.20 2.76
CA LYS A 43 12.08 -11.16 1.78
C LYS A 43 10.71 -11.70 2.21
N ASP A 44 10.49 -11.81 3.52
CA ASP A 44 9.22 -12.30 4.06
C ASP A 44 8.08 -11.30 3.90
N PHE A 45 8.39 -10.06 3.56
CA PHE A 45 7.41 -9.00 3.41
C PHE A 45 7.23 -8.55 1.97
N ILE A 46 7.53 -9.43 1.02
CA ILE A 46 7.24 -9.19 -0.40
C ILE A 46 6.03 -10.06 -0.75
N PHE A 47 4.89 -9.42 -0.95
CA PHE A 47 3.61 -10.09 -1.18
C PHE A 47 3.23 -9.91 -2.64
N VAL A 48 3.20 -11.01 -3.39
CA VAL A 48 2.86 -11.01 -4.80
C VAL A 48 1.55 -11.77 -5.01
N GLU A 49 0.58 -11.12 -5.63
CA GLU A 49 -0.75 -11.67 -5.81
C GLU A 49 -1.18 -11.53 -7.26
N SER A 50 -1.60 -12.65 -7.85
CA SER A 50 -2.17 -12.65 -9.18
C SER A 50 -3.65 -12.99 -9.04
N VAL A 51 -4.53 -12.12 -9.55
CA VAL A 51 -5.96 -12.33 -9.43
C VAL A 51 -6.59 -12.42 -10.81
N SER A 52 -7.46 -13.42 -10.99
CA SER A 52 -8.29 -13.52 -12.18
C SER A 52 -9.66 -12.91 -11.89
N GLY A 53 -10.40 -12.57 -12.94
CA GLY A 53 -11.66 -11.84 -12.80
C GLY A 53 -12.66 -12.46 -11.83
N ARG A 54 -12.76 -13.79 -11.80
CA ARG A 54 -13.72 -14.47 -10.91
C ARG A 54 -13.33 -14.39 -9.44
N HIS A 55 -12.05 -14.24 -9.16
CA HIS A 55 -11.54 -14.29 -7.80
C HIS A 55 -10.87 -12.98 -7.40
N ALA A 56 -11.25 -11.89 -8.07
CA ALA A 56 -10.67 -10.58 -7.78
C ALA A 56 -10.93 -10.14 -6.35
N ASP A 57 -11.98 -10.66 -5.71
CA ASP A 57 -12.32 -10.35 -4.33
C ASP A 57 -11.39 -11.02 -3.34
N LYS A 58 -10.81 -12.15 -3.73
CA LYS A 58 -9.97 -12.95 -2.84
C LYS A 58 -8.54 -12.49 -2.97
N ARG A 59 -8.02 -11.94 -1.91
CA ARG A 59 -6.64 -11.43 -1.87
C ARG A 59 -5.95 -11.98 -0.62
N PRO A 60 -5.62 -13.29 -0.61
CA PRO A 60 -5.04 -13.90 0.59
C PRO A 60 -3.71 -13.27 0.98
N LYS A 61 -2.88 -12.89 0.02
CA LYS A 61 -1.61 -12.22 0.33
C LYS A 61 -1.82 -10.85 0.92
N PHE A 62 -2.80 -10.12 0.42
CA PHE A 62 -3.17 -8.82 0.98
C PHE A 62 -3.63 -8.96 2.43
N GLN A 63 -4.49 -9.93 2.70
CA GLN A 63 -4.99 -10.15 4.05
C GLN A 63 -3.88 -10.57 4.99
N GLU A 64 -2.96 -11.40 4.53
CA GLU A 64 -1.78 -11.80 5.30
C GLU A 64 -0.94 -10.57 5.67
N MET A 65 -0.68 -9.71 4.69
CA MET A 65 0.07 -8.48 4.90
C MET A 65 -0.61 -7.55 5.91
N ILE A 66 -1.91 -7.36 5.76
CA ILE A 66 -2.68 -6.51 6.69
C ILE A 66 -2.61 -7.07 8.11
N GLY A 67 -2.74 -8.40 8.26
CA GLY A 67 -2.65 -9.04 9.57
C GLY A 67 -1.30 -8.81 10.23
N ILE A 68 -0.21 -8.92 9.47
CA ILE A 68 1.13 -8.65 9.97
C ILE A 68 1.29 -7.18 10.33
N ALA A 69 0.81 -6.28 9.48
CA ALA A 69 0.94 -4.85 9.69
C ALA A 69 0.22 -4.37 10.94
N LYS A 70 -0.81 -5.08 11.37
CA LYS A 70 -1.60 -4.72 12.56
C LYS A 70 -1.04 -5.28 13.86
N GLN A 71 0.05 -6.06 13.81
CA GLN A 71 0.62 -6.65 15.01
C GLN A 71 1.21 -5.59 15.94
N ASP A 72 1.07 -5.82 17.24
CA ASP A 72 1.57 -4.90 18.25
C ASP A 72 3.09 -4.74 18.20
N SER A 73 3.81 -5.75 17.70
CA SER A 73 5.26 -5.68 17.53
C SER A 73 5.70 -4.69 16.46
N HIS A 74 4.73 -4.17 15.68
CA HIS A 74 4.96 -3.16 14.66
C HIS A 74 6.07 -3.55 13.66
N PRO A 75 5.90 -4.70 12.97
CA PRO A 75 6.95 -5.19 12.07
C PRO A 75 7.06 -4.42 10.75
N ILE A 76 6.02 -3.67 10.38
CA ILE A 76 5.96 -2.91 9.12
C ILE A 76 5.65 -1.45 9.44
N ASP A 77 6.46 -0.54 8.89
CA ASP A 77 6.25 0.91 9.01
C ASP A 77 5.57 1.48 7.77
N VAL A 78 5.81 0.87 6.60
CA VAL A 78 5.32 1.39 5.33
C VAL A 78 5.07 0.25 4.36
N ILE A 79 4.00 0.40 3.56
CA ILE A 79 3.68 -0.53 2.48
C ILE A 79 3.88 0.22 1.16
N LEU A 80 4.66 -0.36 0.25
CA LEU A 80 4.91 0.23 -1.05
C LEU A 80 4.11 -0.50 -2.11
N VAL A 81 3.44 0.26 -2.97
CA VAL A 81 2.68 -0.27 -4.10
C VAL A 81 3.03 0.49 -5.36
N TRP A 82 2.86 -0.14 -6.52
CA TRP A 82 3.10 0.50 -7.80
C TRP A 82 2.07 1.61 -8.05
N LYS A 83 0.79 1.30 -7.81
CA LYS A 83 -0.33 2.25 -7.93
C LYS A 83 -1.32 1.97 -6.82
N TYR A 84 -2.06 2.99 -6.41
CA TYR A 84 -3.12 2.79 -5.42
C TYR A 84 -4.19 1.81 -5.91
N SER A 85 -4.42 1.75 -7.22
CA SER A 85 -5.36 0.77 -7.79
C SER A 85 -4.87 -0.67 -7.61
N ARG A 86 -3.61 -0.87 -7.28
CA ARG A 86 -3.07 -2.20 -6.96
C ARG A 86 -3.13 -2.49 -5.46
N PHE A 87 -3.30 -1.46 -4.65
CA PHE A 87 -3.51 -1.62 -3.22
C PHE A 87 -4.96 -1.98 -2.91
N ALA A 88 -5.91 -1.30 -3.55
CA ALA A 88 -7.33 -1.46 -3.28
C ALA A 88 -8.11 -1.53 -4.59
N ARG A 89 -9.29 -2.15 -4.55
CA ARG A 89 -10.13 -2.31 -5.74
C ARG A 89 -10.86 -1.03 -6.11
N ASN A 90 -11.11 -0.16 -5.13
CA ASN A 90 -11.81 1.10 -5.34
C ASN A 90 -11.37 2.11 -4.28
N GLN A 91 -11.84 3.34 -4.41
CA GLN A 91 -11.45 4.40 -3.49
C GLN A 91 -11.94 4.16 -2.07
N GLU A 92 -13.15 3.63 -1.92
CA GLU A 92 -13.69 3.36 -0.60
C GLU A 92 -12.84 2.35 0.16
N GLU A 93 -12.48 1.26 -0.50
CA GLU A 93 -11.61 0.25 0.09
C GLU A 93 -10.24 0.83 0.44
N SER A 94 -9.69 1.65 -0.45
CA SER A 94 -8.42 2.31 -0.22
C SER A 94 -8.45 3.16 1.05
N ILE A 95 -9.48 3.97 1.19
CA ILE A 95 -9.63 4.85 2.36
C ILE A 95 -9.73 4.03 3.64
N VAL A 96 -10.55 2.99 3.62
CA VAL A 96 -10.75 2.13 4.80
C VAL A 96 -9.45 1.48 5.24
N TYR A 97 -8.73 0.86 4.31
CA TYR A 97 -7.48 0.17 4.65
C TYR A 97 -6.36 1.12 5.03
N LYS A 98 -6.25 2.27 4.37
CA LYS A 98 -5.25 3.27 4.74
C LYS A 98 -5.50 3.80 6.14
N SER A 99 -6.76 4.06 6.49
CA SER A 99 -7.13 4.53 7.81
C SER A 99 -6.82 3.48 8.87
N LEU A 100 -7.18 2.23 8.59
CA LEU A 100 -6.91 1.10 9.49
C LEU A 100 -5.42 0.94 9.74
N LEU A 101 -4.61 1.01 8.69
CA LEU A 101 -3.15 0.88 8.79
C LEU A 101 -2.54 2.07 9.51
N LYS A 102 -3.06 3.26 9.30
CA LYS A 102 -2.56 4.46 9.96
C LYS A 102 -2.73 4.37 11.48
N LYS A 103 -3.80 3.74 11.94
CA LYS A 103 -4.00 3.49 13.38
C LYS A 103 -2.91 2.59 13.95
N SER A 104 -2.33 1.75 13.13
CA SER A 104 -1.20 0.88 13.53
C SER A 104 0.16 1.51 13.23
N GLY A 105 0.18 2.77 12.77
CA GLY A 105 1.41 3.46 12.45
C GLY A 105 2.02 3.06 11.12
N VAL A 106 1.21 2.57 10.18
CA VAL A 106 1.67 2.10 8.88
C VAL A 106 1.16 3.03 7.77
N ASP A 107 2.08 3.51 6.94
CA ASP A 107 1.75 4.34 5.77
C ASP A 107 1.74 3.50 4.51
N VAL A 108 0.94 3.92 3.53
CA VAL A 108 0.90 3.30 2.20
C VAL A 108 1.39 4.32 1.18
N ILE A 109 2.39 3.94 0.39
CA ILE A 109 3.00 4.82 -0.60
C ILE A 109 2.86 4.20 -1.99
N SER A 110 2.26 4.95 -2.92
CA SER A 110 2.21 4.59 -4.34
C SER A 110 3.36 5.30 -5.04
N ILE A 111 4.26 4.54 -5.66
CA ILE A 111 5.45 5.15 -6.25
C ILE A 111 5.21 5.77 -7.63
N SER A 112 4.15 5.36 -8.32
CA SER A 112 3.84 5.91 -9.65
C SER A 112 2.98 7.16 -9.58
N GLU A 113 2.35 7.41 -8.45
CA GLU A 113 1.49 8.57 -8.24
C GLU A 113 2.21 9.46 -7.24
N PRO A 114 2.94 10.47 -7.72
CA PRO A 114 3.74 11.27 -6.82
C PRO A 114 2.89 11.89 -5.73
N LEU A 115 3.41 11.85 -4.52
CA LEU A 115 2.79 12.54 -3.41
C LEU A 115 2.67 14.01 -3.79
N ILE A 116 1.48 14.53 -3.64
CA ILE A 116 1.26 15.95 -3.83
C ILE A 116 1.77 16.61 -2.56
N ASP A 117 2.99 17.15 -2.64
CA ASP A 117 3.61 17.80 -1.50
C ASP A 117 3.03 19.19 -1.28
N GLY A 118 3.22 19.69 -0.07
CA GLY A 118 2.84 21.04 0.27
C GLY A 118 1.38 21.20 0.66
N PRO A 119 0.84 22.44 0.59
CA PRO A 119 -0.53 22.71 1.05
C PRO A 119 -1.59 21.88 0.36
N PHE A 120 -1.41 21.58 -0.92
CA PHE A 120 -2.39 20.82 -1.68
C PHE A 120 -2.44 19.36 -1.21
N GLY A 121 -1.27 18.75 -0.96
CA GLY A 121 -1.21 17.41 -0.42
C GLY A 121 -1.83 17.32 0.96
N THR A 122 -1.57 18.30 1.81
CA THR A 122 -2.17 18.39 3.13
C THR A 122 -3.69 18.51 3.05
N LEU A 123 -4.19 19.28 2.09
CA LEU A 123 -5.63 19.42 1.89
C LEU A 123 -6.27 18.08 1.52
N ILE A 124 -5.65 17.34 0.62
CA ILE A 124 -6.16 16.03 0.21
C ILE A 124 -6.19 15.08 1.40
N GLU A 125 -5.13 15.05 2.22
CA GLU A 125 -5.09 14.21 3.41
C GLU A 125 -6.21 14.57 4.38
N ARG A 126 -6.47 15.86 4.57
CA ARG A 126 -7.56 16.32 5.44
C ARG A 126 -8.92 15.91 4.93
N ILE A 127 -9.11 15.95 3.61
CA ILE A 127 -10.37 15.50 3.01
C ILE A 127 -10.57 14.01 3.29
N ILE A 128 -9.52 13.21 3.14
CA ILE A 128 -9.58 11.77 3.41
C ILE A 128 -9.91 11.53 4.90
N GLU A 129 -9.25 12.24 5.80
CA GLU A 129 -9.51 12.13 7.24
C GLU A 129 -10.95 12.52 7.58
N TRP A 130 -11.43 13.60 6.97
CA TRP A 130 -12.81 14.05 7.17
C TRP A 130 -13.81 13.00 6.71
N MET A 131 -13.58 12.39 5.56
CA MET A 131 -14.42 11.32 5.05
C MET A 131 -14.41 10.12 5.99
N ASP A 132 -13.26 9.78 6.53
CA ASP A 132 -13.10 8.67 7.46
C ASP A 132 -13.92 8.93 8.75
N GLU A 133 -13.83 10.14 9.30
CA GLU A 133 -14.64 10.51 10.45
C GLU A 133 -16.13 10.47 10.15
N TYR A 134 -16.52 10.96 9.00
CA TYR A 134 -17.92 10.96 8.59
C TYR A 134 -18.49 9.55 8.52
N TYR A 135 -17.75 8.63 7.95
CA TYR A 135 -18.19 7.24 7.85
C TYR A 135 -18.11 6.49 9.17
N SER A 136 -17.21 6.87 10.06
CA SER A 136 -17.07 6.20 11.34
C SER A 136 -18.19 6.56 12.33
N ILE A 137 -18.86 7.69 12.14
CA ILE A 137 -19.96 8.12 12.98
C ILE A 137 -21.23 7.28 12.71
N ARG A 138 -21.29 6.62 11.61
CA ARG A 138 -22.41 5.76 11.27
C ARG A 138 -22.24 4.37 11.85
#